data_1ca5c41ca3e0ca99420c768777ea1727
#
_entry.id   1ca5c41ca3e0ca99420c768777ea1727
#
_cell.length_a   1.000
_cell.length_b   1.000
_cell.length_c   1.000
_cell.angle_alpha   90.00
_cell.angle_beta   90.00
_cell.angle_gamma   90.00
#
_symmetry.space_group_name_H-M   'P 1'
#
loop_
_entity.id
_entity.type
_entity.pdbx_description
1 polymer ?
#
loop_
_entity_poly.entity_id
_entity_poly.type
_entity_poly.pdbx_seq_one_letter_code
_entity_poly.pdbx_strand_id
1 'polypeptide(L)'
;MLILAFESSAKAASVALCRDGELLSEYTQCTTLTHSRTLLPMGEDMLKNAELTLNDVDLIAVAHGPGSFTGIRIGVSMVKGLAWALDKPCVGVSTLEAMAWHGLSAGGLVCPVMDARRSQVYNALFSIENGRPVRLTEDRPISLDDLAQELGSYDWPAFLAGDGAEMSYDYLTKKGVDCVLAPENLRMQSAWGVAMAARDKEPGTADSLLPVYLRLSQAERERLERLEREAAEKKE
;
A
#
# COMPACT_ATOMS: atom_id res chain seq x y z
N MET A 1 -11.10 -19.77 -3.38
CA MET A 1 -10.02 -19.05 -4.08
C MET A 1 -8.88 -18.83 -3.10
N LEU A 2 -7.70 -19.35 -3.43
CA LEU A 2 -6.47 -19.20 -2.64
C LEU A 2 -5.64 -18.04 -3.21
N ILE A 3 -5.42 -17.00 -2.41
CA ILE A 3 -4.67 -15.79 -2.79
C ILE A 3 -3.35 -15.78 -2.05
N LEU A 4 -2.25 -15.64 -2.79
CA LEU A 4 -0.94 -15.31 -2.25
C LEU A 4 -0.66 -13.83 -2.52
N ALA A 5 -0.55 -13.03 -1.45
CA ALA A 5 -0.43 -11.59 -1.53
C ALA A 5 0.92 -11.09 -1.01
N PHE A 6 1.41 -10.00 -1.61
CA PHE A 6 2.69 -9.37 -1.29
C PHE A 6 2.55 -7.88 -1.06
N GLU A 7 3.25 -7.39 -0.03
CA GLU A 7 3.35 -5.98 0.31
C GLU A 7 4.82 -5.57 0.45
N SER A 8 5.21 -4.54 -0.27
CA SER A 8 6.59 -4.01 -0.28
C SER A 8 6.67 -2.50 -0.50
N SER A 9 5.52 -1.83 -0.43
CA SER A 9 5.40 -0.41 -0.78
C SER A 9 6.02 0.55 0.24
N ALA A 10 6.34 0.08 1.44
CA ALA A 10 6.89 0.87 2.53
C ALA A 10 8.05 0.15 3.24
N LYS A 11 8.26 0.44 4.53
CA LYS A 11 9.32 -0.16 5.34
C LYS A 11 9.07 -1.64 5.65
N ALA A 12 7.82 -2.02 5.86
CA ALA A 12 7.44 -3.39 6.11
C ALA A 12 7.51 -4.22 4.80
N ALA A 13 8.01 -5.44 4.90
CA ALA A 13 7.83 -6.50 3.91
C ALA A 13 6.81 -7.48 4.48
N SER A 14 5.74 -7.76 3.75
CA SER A 14 4.70 -8.69 4.21
C SER A 14 4.25 -9.62 3.10
N VAL A 15 3.94 -10.86 3.47
CA VAL A 15 3.37 -11.89 2.60
C VAL A 15 2.19 -12.52 3.33
N ALA A 16 1.06 -12.70 2.66
CA ALA A 16 -0.12 -13.32 3.24
C ALA A 16 -0.69 -14.41 2.32
N LEU A 17 -1.22 -15.45 2.94
CA LEU A 17 -1.95 -16.53 2.28
C LEU A 17 -3.38 -16.50 2.82
N CYS A 18 -4.35 -16.27 1.92
CA CYS A 18 -5.77 -16.18 2.27
C CYS A 18 -6.59 -17.14 1.42
N ARG A 19 -7.54 -17.83 2.04
CA ARG A 19 -8.49 -18.71 1.34
C ARG A 19 -9.91 -18.22 1.57
N ASP A 20 -10.63 -17.90 0.52
CA ASP A 20 -12.03 -17.45 0.56
C ASP A 20 -12.29 -16.28 1.53
N GLY A 21 -11.26 -15.43 1.74
CA GLY A 21 -11.28 -14.29 2.65
C GLY A 21 -10.85 -14.60 4.07
N GLU A 22 -10.54 -15.83 4.39
CA GLU A 22 -9.94 -16.23 5.66
C GLU A 22 -8.43 -16.19 5.58
N LEU A 23 -7.79 -15.57 6.57
CA LEU A 23 -6.33 -15.51 6.69
C LEU A 23 -5.81 -16.87 7.19
N LEU A 24 -5.03 -17.56 6.35
CA LEU A 24 -4.35 -18.80 6.74
C LEU A 24 -2.99 -18.53 7.39
N SER A 25 -2.24 -17.59 6.85
CA SER A 25 -0.92 -17.20 7.36
C SER A 25 -0.54 -15.81 6.90
N GLU A 26 0.18 -15.07 7.75
CA GLU A 26 0.81 -13.81 7.39
C GLU A 26 2.19 -13.71 8.03
N TYR A 27 3.18 -13.35 7.22
CA TYR A 27 4.54 -13.05 7.66
C TYR A 27 4.82 -11.59 7.41
N THR A 28 5.20 -10.86 8.46
CA THR A 28 5.58 -9.45 8.36
C THR A 28 6.97 -9.25 8.95
N GLN A 29 7.79 -8.47 8.26
CA GLN A 29 9.17 -8.19 8.64
C GLN A 29 9.48 -6.71 8.48
N CYS A 30 9.93 -6.06 9.56
CA CYS A 30 10.42 -4.69 9.57
C CYS A 30 11.92 -4.68 9.91
N THR A 31 12.78 -5.06 8.96
CA THR A 31 14.23 -5.13 9.14
C THR A 31 14.96 -4.18 8.19
N THR A 32 16.28 -4.13 8.29
CA THR A 32 17.15 -3.38 7.37
C THR A 32 17.43 -4.13 6.06
N LEU A 33 16.95 -5.37 5.92
CA LEU A 33 17.12 -6.17 4.71
C LEU A 33 16.25 -5.63 3.57
N THR A 34 16.75 -5.72 2.35
CA THR A 34 16.00 -5.31 1.17
C THR A 34 14.86 -6.27 0.86
N HIS A 35 13.73 -5.77 0.41
CA HIS A 35 12.55 -6.57 0.05
C HIS A 35 12.86 -7.62 -1.02
N SER A 36 13.76 -7.33 -1.97
CA SER A 36 14.21 -8.30 -2.98
C SER A 36 14.88 -9.55 -2.40
N ARG A 37 15.42 -9.44 -1.18
CA ARG A 37 16.05 -10.54 -0.48
C ARG A 37 15.07 -11.36 0.37
N THR A 38 13.98 -10.77 0.80
CA THR A 38 13.12 -11.34 1.85
C THR A 38 11.76 -11.81 1.36
N LEU A 39 11.11 -11.11 0.42
CA LEU A 39 9.74 -11.40 0.03
C LEU A 39 9.54 -12.81 -0.54
N LEU A 40 10.35 -13.21 -1.51
CA LEU A 40 10.18 -14.53 -2.14
C LEU A 40 10.45 -15.68 -1.15
N PRO A 41 11.54 -15.67 -0.36
CA PRO A 41 11.76 -16.65 0.70
C PRO A 41 10.63 -16.70 1.75
N MET A 42 10.05 -15.56 2.14
CA MET A 42 8.90 -15.54 3.04
C MET A 42 7.69 -16.25 2.43
N GLY A 43 7.41 -16.03 1.15
CA GLY A 43 6.33 -16.72 0.44
C GLY A 43 6.56 -18.23 0.30
N GLU A 44 7.78 -18.64 -0.05
CA GLU A 44 8.16 -20.04 -0.16
C GLU A 44 8.02 -20.78 1.19
N ASP A 45 8.55 -20.20 2.26
CA ASP A 45 8.47 -20.76 3.60
C ASP A 45 7.02 -20.85 4.12
N MET A 46 6.23 -19.82 3.84
CA MET A 46 4.80 -19.78 4.17
C MET A 46 4.03 -20.92 3.49
N LEU A 47 4.20 -21.09 2.18
CA LEU A 47 3.54 -22.17 1.42
C LEU A 47 3.98 -23.55 1.94
N LYS A 48 5.28 -23.74 2.18
CA LYS A 48 5.83 -24.98 2.74
C LYS A 48 5.20 -25.31 4.11
N ASN A 49 5.08 -24.33 5.01
CA ASN A 49 4.48 -24.53 6.33
C ASN A 49 2.96 -24.78 6.27
N ALA A 50 2.29 -24.35 5.19
CA ALA A 50 0.90 -24.64 4.92
C ALA A 50 0.68 -25.96 4.14
N GLU A 51 1.75 -26.71 3.85
CA GLU A 51 1.73 -27.91 3.01
C GLU A 51 1.14 -27.66 1.61
N LEU A 52 1.41 -26.46 1.05
CA LEU A 52 0.95 -25.99 -0.24
C LEU A 52 2.14 -25.65 -1.16
N THR A 53 1.84 -25.53 -2.44
CA THR A 53 2.77 -25.11 -3.48
C THR A 53 2.26 -23.90 -4.24
N LEU A 54 3.07 -23.26 -5.05
CA LEU A 54 2.63 -22.19 -5.95
C LEU A 54 1.58 -22.66 -6.95
N ASN A 55 1.54 -23.96 -7.28
CA ASN A 55 0.49 -24.50 -8.17
C ASN A 55 -0.91 -24.47 -7.56
N ASP A 56 -1.02 -24.51 -6.23
CA ASP A 56 -2.29 -24.49 -5.50
C ASP A 56 -2.86 -23.07 -5.40
N VAL A 57 -2.05 -22.03 -5.68
CA VAL A 57 -2.46 -20.63 -5.63
C VAL A 57 -3.33 -20.29 -6.86
N ASP A 58 -4.50 -19.71 -6.63
CA ASP A 58 -5.43 -19.30 -7.68
C ASP A 58 -5.12 -17.89 -8.22
N LEU A 59 -4.66 -16.99 -7.34
CA LEU A 59 -4.39 -15.58 -7.65
C LEU A 59 -3.16 -15.08 -6.90
N ILE A 60 -2.27 -14.35 -7.59
CA ILE A 60 -1.14 -13.66 -6.98
C ILE A 60 -1.45 -12.16 -6.95
N ALA A 61 -1.44 -11.57 -5.75
CA ALA A 61 -1.77 -10.16 -5.55
C ALA A 61 -0.55 -9.37 -5.04
N VAL A 62 -0.46 -8.09 -5.38
CA VAL A 62 0.60 -7.21 -4.89
C VAL A 62 0.12 -5.79 -4.72
N ALA A 63 0.59 -5.10 -3.66
CA ALA A 63 0.47 -3.65 -3.58
C ALA A 63 1.32 -3.01 -4.68
N HIS A 64 0.67 -2.34 -5.62
CA HIS A 64 1.34 -1.76 -6.78
C HIS A 64 1.59 -0.25 -6.67
N GLY A 65 1.25 0.35 -5.54
CA GLY A 65 1.39 1.77 -5.23
C GLY A 65 0.11 2.40 -4.69
N PRO A 66 0.25 3.63 -4.17
CA PRO A 66 1.45 4.43 -4.04
C PRO A 66 2.42 3.91 -2.96
N GLY A 67 3.65 4.46 -2.95
CA GLY A 67 4.65 4.14 -1.92
C GLY A 67 6.09 4.31 -2.38
N SER A 68 6.99 3.55 -1.74
CA SER A 68 8.43 3.51 -2.07
C SER A 68 8.65 3.07 -3.51
N PHE A 69 9.28 3.91 -4.30
CA PHE A 69 9.56 3.65 -5.71
C PHE A 69 10.32 2.33 -5.94
N THR A 70 11.32 2.07 -5.12
CA THR A 70 12.10 0.83 -5.16
C THR A 70 11.28 -0.35 -4.67
N GLY A 71 10.59 -0.21 -3.54
CA GLY A 71 9.78 -1.27 -2.94
C GLY A 71 8.69 -1.76 -3.88
N ILE A 72 7.89 -0.86 -4.44
CA ILE A 72 6.83 -1.17 -5.41
C ILE A 72 7.40 -1.94 -6.62
N ARG A 73 8.52 -1.48 -7.18
CA ARG A 73 9.16 -2.17 -8.32
C ARG A 73 9.60 -3.59 -7.99
N ILE A 74 10.15 -3.80 -6.79
CA ILE A 74 10.56 -5.13 -6.33
C ILE A 74 9.35 -6.06 -6.27
N GLY A 75 8.27 -5.66 -5.59
CA GLY A 75 7.06 -6.47 -5.45
C GLY A 75 6.39 -6.75 -6.79
N VAL A 76 6.15 -5.72 -7.59
CA VAL A 76 5.53 -5.84 -8.91
C VAL A 76 6.36 -6.73 -9.84
N SER A 77 7.69 -6.53 -9.92
CA SER A 77 8.55 -7.34 -10.80
C SER A 77 8.59 -8.80 -10.36
N MET A 78 8.63 -9.06 -9.05
CA MET A 78 8.60 -10.41 -8.50
C MET A 78 7.28 -11.12 -8.85
N VAL A 79 6.14 -10.47 -8.60
CA VAL A 79 4.82 -11.05 -8.91
C VAL A 79 4.62 -11.23 -10.40
N LYS A 80 5.08 -10.29 -11.25
CA LYS A 80 5.09 -10.48 -12.71
C LYS A 80 5.88 -11.73 -13.11
N GLY A 81 7.06 -11.91 -12.53
CA GLY A 81 7.91 -13.07 -12.81
C GLY A 81 7.24 -14.39 -12.41
N LEU A 82 6.64 -14.45 -11.22
CA LEU A 82 5.91 -15.62 -10.73
C LEU A 82 4.67 -15.93 -11.60
N ALA A 83 3.86 -14.91 -11.86
CA ALA A 83 2.64 -15.05 -12.65
C ALA A 83 2.94 -15.52 -14.08
N TRP A 84 3.97 -14.95 -14.70
CA TRP A 84 4.41 -15.34 -16.04
C TRP A 84 4.97 -16.77 -16.09
N ALA A 85 5.84 -17.14 -15.14
CA ALA A 85 6.49 -18.44 -15.12
C ALA A 85 5.51 -19.60 -14.85
N LEU A 86 4.41 -19.33 -14.14
CA LEU A 86 3.43 -20.32 -13.70
C LEU A 86 2.09 -20.24 -14.45
N ASP A 87 1.99 -19.33 -15.43
CA ASP A 87 0.74 -19.00 -16.15
C ASP A 87 -0.43 -18.73 -15.17
N LYS A 88 -0.17 -17.95 -14.13
CA LYS A 88 -1.15 -17.62 -13.08
C LYS A 88 -1.70 -16.22 -13.27
N PRO A 89 -2.98 -16.00 -12.97
CA PRO A 89 -3.52 -14.65 -12.91
C PRO A 89 -2.89 -13.86 -11.77
N CYS A 90 -2.74 -12.55 -12.00
CA CYS A 90 -2.24 -11.66 -10.95
C CYS A 90 -3.00 -10.33 -10.96
N VAL A 91 -2.94 -9.61 -9.84
CA VAL A 91 -3.61 -8.33 -9.68
C VAL A 91 -2.80 -7.35 -8.84
N GLY A 92 -2.80 -6.09 -9.27
CA GLY A 92 -2.29 -4.96 -8.51
C GLY A 92 -3.38 -4.30 -7.67
N VAL A 93 -3.06 -3.98 -6.43
CA VAL A 93 -3.97 -3.33 -5.48
C VAL A 93 -3.39 -2.00 -5.04
N SER A 94 -4.23 -0.98 -4.87
CA SER A 94 -3.80 0.26 -4.22
C SER A 94 -3.32 -0.03 -2.80
N THR A 95 -2.13 0.47 -2.46
CA THR A 95 -1.59 0.35 -1.09
C THR A 95 -2.52 0.99 -0.06
N LEU A 96 -3.14 2.13 -0.41
CA LEU A 96 -4.05 2.84 0.48
C LEU A 96 -5.37 2.06 0.66
N GLU A 97 -5.87 1.43 -0.39
CA GLU A 97 -7.03 0.54 -0.32
C GLU A 97 -6.73 -0.70 0.54
N ALA A 98 -5.56 -1.30 0.39
CA ALA A 98 -5.13 -2.42 1.23
C ALA A 98 -5.08 -2.02 2.71
N MET A 99 -4.52 -0.86 3.03
CA MET A 99 -4.48 -0.36 4.42
C MET A 99 -5.86 -0.01 4.98
N ALA A 100 -6.83 0.34 4.14
CA ALA A 100 -8.18 0.64 4.62
C ALA A 100 -8.86 -0.56 5.28
N TRP A 101 -8.46 -1.79 4.95
CA TRP A 101 -8.95 -3.00 5.62
C TRP A 101 -8.53 -3.08 7.10
N HIS A 102 -7.49 -2.39 7.53
CA HIS A 102 -7.09 -2.33 8.95
C HIS A 102 -8.07 -1.53 9.81
N GLY A 103 -8.87 -0.67 9.19
CA GLY A 103 -9.86 0.17 9.86
C GLY A 103 -11.25 -0.44 10.04
N LEU A 104 -11.46 -1.75 9.77
CA LEU A 104 -12.79 -2.39 9.86
C LEU A 104 -13.49 -2.22 11.21
N SER A 105 -12.74 -2.15 12.30
CA SER A 105 -13.27 -1.96 13.66
C SER A 105 -13.34 -0.49 14.09
N ALA A 106 -12.88 0.44 13.27
CA ALA A 106 -12.78 1.86 13.64
C ALA A 106 -14.15 2.57 13.70
N GLY A 107 -15.17 2.03 13.01
CA GLY A 107 -16.55 2.54 13.07
C GLY A 107 -16.74 3.95 12.54
N GLY A 108 -15.84 4.44 11.68
CA GLY A 108 -15.87 5.82 11.17
C GLY A 108 -15.10 5.98 9.86
N LEU A 109 -14.43 7.11 9.74
CA LEU A 109 -13.61 7.44 8.58
C LEU A 109 -12.25 6.74 8.69
N VAL A 110 -11.86 5.99 7.67
CA VAL A 110 -10.53 5.38 7.58
C VAL A 110 -9.67 6.24 6.65
N CYS A 111 -8.53 6.67 7.16
CA CYS A 111 -7.62 7.59 6.52
C CYS A 111 -6.21 6.97 6.45
N PRO A 112 -5.95 6.07 5.50
CA PRO A 112 -4.62 5.58 5.24
C PRO A 112 -3.69 6.71 4.82
N VAL A 113 -2.50 6.78 5.41
CA VAL A 113 -1.49 7.81 5.12
C VAL A 113 -0.10 7.21 5.00
N MET A 114 0.60 7.53 3.92
CA MET A 114 1.99 7.16 3.71
C MET A 114 2.85 8.41 3.58
N ASP A 115 4.05 8.41 4.15
CA ASP A 115 4.97 9.55 4.05
C ASP A 115 5.40 9.76 2.58
N ALA A 116 4.92 10.84 1.97
CA ALA A 116 5.32 11.29 0.64
C ALA A 116 6.49 12.29 0.69
N ARG A 117 7.06 12.54 1.89
CA ARG A 117 8.09 13.53 2.21
C ARG A 117 7.63 14.98 1.99
N ARG A 118 8.43 15.97 2.48
CA ARG A 118 8.17 17.41 2.32
C ARG A 118 6.79 17.83 2.85
N SER A 119 6.42 17.35 4.05
CA SER A 119 5.11 17.64 4.69
C SER A 119 3.91 17.27 3.84
N GLN A 120 4.05 16.27 2.98
CA GLN A 120 2.96 15.68 2.20
C GLN A 120 2.84 14.19 2.52
N VAL A 121 1.63 13.69 2.34
CA VAL A 121 1.32 12.26 2.46
C VAL A 121 0.64 11.76 1.18
N TYR A 122 0.80 10.48 0.87
CA TYR A 122 -0.14 9.79 0.00
C TYR A 122 -1.33 9.41 0.86
N ASN A 123 -2.52 9.70 0.38
CA ASN A 123 -3.75 9.53 1.10
C ASN A 123 -4.90 9.14 0.17
N ALA A 124 -5.84 8.40 0.72
CA ALA A 124 -7.22 8.27 0.25
C ALA A 124 -8.11 8.13 1.48
N LEU A 125 -9.40 8.45 1.35
CA LEU A 125 -10.38 8.31 2.41
C LEU A 125 -11.36 7.18 2.10
N PHE A 126 -11.76 6.46 3.14
CA PHE A 126 -12.71 5.36 3.03
C PHE A 126 -13.73 5.42 4.18
N SER A 127 -14.96 5.03 3.90
CA SER A 127 -15.95 4.63 4.92
C SER A 127 -15.93 3.11 5.10
N ILE A 128 -16.44 2.63 6.23
CA ILE A 128 -16.66 1.19 6.43
C ILE A 128 -18.15 0.90 6.30
N GLU A 129 -18.52 0.16 5.27
CA GLU A 129 -19.90 -0.22 4.99
C GLU A 129 -20.01 -1.74 4.85
N ASN A 130 -20.93 -2.35 5.59
CA ASN A 130 -21.16 -3.82 5.57
C ASN A 130 -19.87 -4.63 5.79
N GLY A 131 -18.96 -4.14 6.64
CA GLY A 131 -17.69 -4.82 6.94
C GLY A 131 -16.65 -4.72 5.83
N ARG A 132 -16.74 -3.72 4.94
CA ARG A 132 -15.82 -3.47 3.83
C ARG A 132 -15.46 -2.00 3.72
N PRO A 133 -14.22 -1.67 3.34
CA PRO A 133 -13.86 -0.30 2.99
C PRO A 133 -14.55 0.11 1.68
N VAL A 134 -15.23 1.25 1.71
CA VAL A 134 -15.80 1.92 0.54
C VAL A 134 -15.02 3.19 0.29
N ARG A 135 -14.46 3.33 -0.90
CA ARG A 135 -13.60 4.47 -1.27
C ARG A 135 -14.41 5.75 -1.39
N LEU A 136 -13.95 6.81 -0.71
CA LEU A 136 -14.53 8.16 -0.77
C LEU A 136 -13.70 9.09 -1.65
N THR A 137 -12.37 8.94 -1.66
CA THR A 137 -11.47 9.75 -2.50
C THR A 137 -10.48 8.88 -3.25
N GLU A 138 -10.01 9.37 -4.42
CA GLU A 138 -8.93 8.73 -5.17
C GLU A 138 -7.60 8.81 -4.41
N ASP A 139 -6.67 7.89 -4.76
CA ASP A 139 -5.30 7.92 -4.26
C ASP A 139 -4.61 9.22 -4.73
N ARG A 140 -4.07 10.00 -3.80
CA ARG A 140 -3.51 11.33 -4.10
C ARG A 140 -2.34 11.69 -3.19
N PRO A 141 -1.41 12.54 -3.63
CA PRO A 141 -0.54 13.28 -2.75
C PRO A 141 -1.30 14.49 -2.21
N ILE A 142 -1.26 14.73 -0.90
CA ILE A 142 -1.94 15.86 -0.25
C ILE A 142 -1.02 16.46 0.83
N SER A 143 -1.10 17.78 1.06
CA SER A 143 -0.42 18.40 2.18
C SER A 143 -1.14 18.07 3.50
N LEU A 144 -0.42 18.10 4.62
CA LEU A 144 -1.04 17.90 5.93
C LEU A 144 -2.03 19.01 6.29
N ASP A 145 -1.83 20.24 5.77
CA ASP A 145 -2.76 21.36 5.97
C ASP A 145 -4.08 21.13 5.22
N ASP A 146 -4.02 20.75 3.95
CA ASP A 146 -5.22 20.45 3.15
C ASP A 146 -5.95 19.22 3.71
N LEU A 147 -5.21 18.20 4.16
CA LEU A 147 -5.80 17.02 4.80
C LEU A 147 -6.51 17.41 6.11
N ALA A 148 -5.91 18.29 6.93
CA ALA A 148 -6.52 18.77 8.16
C ALA A 148 -7.83 19.51 7.87
N GLN A 149 -7.86 20.38 6.86
CA GLN A 149 -9.06 21.10 6.45
C GLN A 149 -10.16 20.14 5.98
N GLU A 150 -9.82 19.16 5.17
CA GLU A 150 -10.77 18.18 4.65
C GLU A 150 -11.33 17.30 5.76
N LEU A 151 -10.47 16.74 6.63
CA LEU A 151 -10.90 15.91 7.76
C LEU A 151 -11.78 16.67 8.75
N GLY A 152 -11.55 17.97 8.94
CA GLY A 152 -12.40 18.83 9.76
C GLY A 152 -13.83 19.01 9.25
N SER A 153 -14.15 18.58 8.03
CA SER A 153 -15.51 18.59 7.48
C SER A 153 -16.30 17.30 7.77
N TYR A 154 -15.68 16.29 8.36
CA TYR A 154 -16.33 15.03 8.73
C TYR A 154 -16.69 15.04 10.21
N ASP A 155 -17.87 14.48 10.54
CA ASP A 155 -18.37 14.36 11.92
C ASP A 155 -17.75 13.18 12.69
N TRP A 156 -16.94 12.37 12.07
CA TRP A 156 -16.34 11.16 12.65
C TRP A 156 -14.82 11.28 12.78
N PRO A 157 -14.25 10.69 13.84
CA PRO A 157 -12.80 10.64 13.99
C PRO A 157 -12.17 9.86 12.82
N ALA A 158 -11.04 10.36 12.33
CA ALA A 158 -10.29 9.70 11.27
C ALA A 158 -9.34 8.64 11.86
N PHE A 159 -9.51 7.38 11.49
CA PHE A 159 -8.59 6.30 11.83
C PHE A 159 -7.37 6.33 10.92
N LEU A 160 -6.20 6.63 11.47
CA LEU A 160 -4.96 6.80 10.75
C LEU A 160 -4.12 5.52 10.77
N ALA A 161 -3.81 4.95 9.61
CA ALA A 161 -2.92 3.80 9.42
C ALA A 161 -1.88 4.11 8.32
N GLY A 162 -0.75 3.43 8.35
CA GLY A 162 0.37 3.58 7.42
C GLY A 162 1.63 4.14 8.07
N ASP A 163 2.72 4.13 7.35
CA ASP A 163 4.02 4.63 7.83
C ASP A 163 4.08 6.16 8.01
N GLY A 164 3.11 6.88 7.45
CA GLY A 164 2.88 8.32 7.71
C GLY A 164 1.93 8.61 8.87
N ALA A 165 1.35 7.59 9.52
CA ALA A 165 0.27 7.79 10.50
C ALA A 165 0.67 8.54 11.76
N GLU A 166 1.82 8.23 12.37
CA GLU A 166 2.29 8.92 13.59
C GLU A 166 2.54 10.40 13.33
N MET A 167 3.27 10.72 12.27
CA MET A 167 3.56 12.10 11.88
C MET A 167 2.27 12.87 11.59
N SER A 168 1.33 12.24 10.88
CA SER A 168 0.03 12.85 10.57
C SER A 168 -0.82 13.02 11.82
N TYR A 169 -0.86 12.06 12.73
CA TYR A 169 -1.58 12.14 14.00
C TYR A 169 -1.10 13.33 14.84
N ASP A 170 0.21 13.46 15.02
CA ASP A 170 0.82 14.58 15.77
C ASP A 170 0.51 15.95 15.15
N TYR A 171 0.44 16.01 13.83
CA TYR A 171 0.11 17.24 13.13
C TYR A 171 -1.37 17.59 13.22
N LEU A 172 -2.23 16.62 12.91
CA LEU A 172 -3.68 16.79 12.85
C LEU A 172 -4.29 17.11 14.22
N THR A 173 -3.84 16.43 15.27
CA THR A 173 -4.29 16.71 16.65
C THR A 173 -3.93 18.13 17.10
N LYS A 174 -2.74 18.64 16.73
CA LYS A 174 -2.35 20.04 17.00
C LYS A 174 -3.23 21.05 16.25
N LYS A 175 -3.81 20.66 15.12
CA LYS A 175 -4.77 21.47 14.36
C LYS A 175 -6.22 21.31 14.85
N GLY A 176 -6.48 20.48 15.88
CA GLY A 176 -7.80 20.26 16.45
C GLY A 176 -8.66 19.25 15.68
N VAL A 177 -8.05 18.48 14.77
CA VAL A 177 -8.77 17.42 14.04
C VAL A 177 -8.93 16.19 14.93
N ASP A 178 -10.16 15.66 15.00
CA ASP A 178 -10.43 14.43 15.74
C ASP A 178 -9.94 13.22 14.95
N CYS A 179 -8.95 12.52 15.49
CA CYS A 179 -8.34 11.36 14.84
C CYS A 179 -7.83 10.34 15.85
N VAL A 180 -7.77 9.09 15.41
CA VAL A 180 -7.32 7.93 16.18
C VAL A 180 -6.14 7.30 15.45
N LEU A 181 -5.03 7.14 16.16
CA LEU A 181 -3.88 6.43 15.63
C LEU A 181 -4.12 4.91 15.71
N ALA A 182 -3.91 4.21 14.61
CA ALA A 182 -4.00 2.76 14.57
C ALA A 182 -3.05 2.12 15.61
N PRO A 183 -3.48 1.05 16.30
CA PRO A 183 -2.59 0.24 17.14
C PRO A 183 -1.35 -0.21 16.34
N GLU A 184 -0.24 -0.41 17.03
CA GLU A 184 1.06 -0.70 16.39
C GLU A 184 0.99 -1.89 15.43
N ASN A 185 0.28 -2.95 15.79
CA ASN A 185 0.11 -4.16 15.00
C ASN A 185 -0.80 -3.98 13.75
N LEU A 186 -1.59 -2.90 13.68
CA LEU A 186 -2.47 -2.56 12.56
C LEU A 186 -2.01 -1.30 11.80
N ARG A 187 -0.90 -0.70 12.25
CA ARG A 187 -0.45 0.58 11.70
C ARG A 187 0.27 0.46 10.38
N MET A 188 1.14 -0.55 10.25
CA MET A 188 1.94 -0.72 9.04
C MET A 188 1.16 -1.43 7.93
N GLN A 189 1.62 -1.25 6.70
CA GLN A 189 1.12 -1.95 5.54
C GLN A 189 1.27 -3.47 5.72
N SER A 190 0.25 -4.24 5.34
CA SER A 190 0.24 -5.69 5.43
C SER A 190 -0.27 -6.36 4.16
N ALA A 191 0.23 -7.56 3.89
CA ALA A 191 -0.20 -8.35 2.75
C ALA A 191 -1.61 -8.93 2.94
N TRP A 192 -2.09 -9.06 4.17
CA TRP A 192 -3.50 -9.41 4.42
C TRP A 192 -4.45 -8.38 3.80
N GLY A 193 -4.19 -7.09 4.01
CA GLY A 193 -4.98 -6.04 3.38
C GLY A 193 -4.94 -6.10 1.86
N VAL A 194 -3.78 -6.42 1.28
CA VAL A 194 -3.64 -6.65 -0.17
C VAL A 194 -4.51 -7.82 -0.63
N ALA A 195 -4.48 -8.96 0.08
CA ALA A 195 -5.30 -10.13 -0.24
C ALA A 195 -6.80 -9.80 -0.17
N MET A 196 -7.22 -9.07 0.85
CA MET A 196 -8.62 -8.69 1.04
C MET A 196 -9.11 -7.75 -0.06
N ALA A 197 -8.31 -6.74 -0.43
CA ALA A 197 -8.64 -5.83 -1.51
C ALA A 197 -8.60 -6.49 -2.91
N ALA A 198 -7.80 -7.55 -3.07
CA ALA A 198 -7.68 -8.28 -4.33
C ALA A 198 -8.90 -9.17 -4.66
N ARG A 199 -9.68 -9.58 -3.65
CA ARG A 199 -10.78 -10.56 -3.80
C ARG A 199 -11.84 -10.17 -4.82
N ASP A 200 -12.14 -8.90 -4.89
CA ASP A 200 -13.23 -8.35 -5.69
C ASP A 200 -12.72 -7.67 -6.97
N LYS A 201 -11.41 -7.80 -7.28
CA LYS A 201 -10.82 -7.22 -8.49
C LYS A 201 -10.74 -8.26 -9.60
N GLU A 202 -10.93 -7.80 -10.83
CA GLU A 202 -10.73 -8.63 -12.02
C GLU A 202 -9.24 -8.98 -12.15
N PRO A 203 -8.90 -10.27 -12.19
CA PRO A 203 -7.53 -10.71 -12.40
C PRO A 203 -7.01 -10.33 -13.77
N GLY A 204 -5.76 -9.92 -13.83
CA GLY A 204 -5.05 -9.64 -15.08
C GLY A 204 -3.94 -10.65 -15.34
N THR A 205 -3.20 -10.38 -16.41
CA THR A 205 -1.98 -11.13 -16.75
C THR A 205 -0.73 -10.43 -16.21
N ALA A 206 0.40 -11.14 -16.20
CA ALA A 206 1.68 -10.56 -15.85
C ALA A 206 1.99 -9.26 -16.64
N ASP A 207 1.63 -9.19 -17.93
CA ASP A 207 1.91 -8.03 -18.78
C ASP A 207 1.12 -6.78 -18.35
N SER A 208 -0.13 -6.96 -17.92
CA SER A 208 -0.99 -5.86 -17.49
C SER A 208 -0.66 -5.31 -16.10
N LEU A 209 0.11 -6.04 -15.28
CA LEU A 209 0.48 -5.60 -13.94
C LEU A 209 1.56 -4.51 -14.03
N LEU A 210 1.23 -3.29 -13.65
CA LEU A 210 2.12 -2.13 -13.68
C LEU A 210 2.16 -1.43 -12.32
N PRO A 211 3.32 -0.83 -11.96
CA PRO A 211 3.40 0.02 -10.78
C PRO A 211 2.66 1.33 -10.99
N VAL A 212 2.01 1.83 -9.95
CA VAL A 212 1.32 3.12 -9.93
C VAL A 212 2.14 4.15 -9.15
N TYR A 213 2.49 5.25 -9.82
CA TYR A 213 3.25 6.35 -9.24
C TYR A 213 2.42 7.62 -9.23
N LEU A 214 2.14 8.15 -8.05
CA LEU A 214 1.43 9.43 -7.89
C LEU A 214 2.36 10.66 -7.98
N ARG A 215 3.68 10.43 -7.98
CA ARG A 215 4.70 11.48 -8.12
C ARG A 215 5.85 10.95 -8.97
N LEU A 216 6.55 11.84 -9.62
CA LEU A 216 7.81 11.51 -10.30
C LEU A 216 8.85 11.02 -9.29
N SER A 217 9.71 10.11 -9.68
CA SER A 217 10.83 9.68 -8.86
C SER A 217 11.74 10.86 -8.50
N GLN A 218 12.52 10.72 -7.41
CA GLN A 218 13.47 11.76 -7.04
C GLN A 218 14.45 12.06 -8.18
N ALA A 219 14.97 11.03 -8.85
CA ALA A 219 15.89 11.19 -9.96
C ALA A 219 15.27 11.91 -11.17
N GLU A 220 14.01 11.66 -11.49
CA GLU A 220 13.30 12.36 -12.55
C GLU A 220 13.04 13.82 -12.20
N ARG A 221 12.68 14.13 -10.95
CA ARG A 221 12.51 15.51 -10.49
C ARG A 221 13.83 16.28 -10.54
N GLU A 222 14.92 15.73 -10.00
CA GLU A 222 16.24 16.33 -10.03
C GLU A 222 16.73 16.56 -11.48
N ARG A 223 16.41 15.62 -12.37
CA ARG A 223 16.70 15.79 -13.82
C ARG A 223 15.90 16.93 -14.43
N LEU A 224 14.62 17.06 -14.13
CA LEU A 224 13.79 18.16 -14.63
C LEU A 224 14.27 19.51 -14.08
N GLU A 225 14.53 19.61 -12.78
CA GLU A 225 15.06 20.82 -12.14
C GLU A 225 16.41 21.25 -12.75
N ARG A 226 17.29 20.28 -13.09
CA ARG A 226 18.55 20.57 -13.76
C ARG A 226 18.32 21.08 -15.19
N LEU A 227 17.45 20.46 -15.95
CA LEU A 227 17.13 20.88 -17.32
C LEU A 227 16.52 22.30 -17.34
N GLU A 228 15.67 22.62 -16.37
CA GLU A 228 15.09 23.95 -16.23
C GLU A 228 16.15 25.02 -15.93
N ARG A 229 17.13 24.72 -15.03
CA ARG A 229 18.25 25.62 -14.74
C ARG A 229 19.13 25.84 -15.97
N GLU A 230 19.51 24.75 -16.69
CA GLU A 230 20.29 24.83 -17.91
C GLU A 230 19.57 25.62 -19.02
N ALA A 231 18.23 25.55 -19.07
CA ALA A 231 17.43 26.30 -20.05
C ALA A 231 17.30 27.79 -19.66
N ALA A 232 17.31 28.13 -18.35
CA ALA A 232 17.30 29.50 -17.89
C ALA A 232 18.65 30.21 -18.18
N GLU A 233 19.77 29.52 -17.86
CA GLU A 233 21.13 30.03 -18.14
C GLU A 233 21.42 30.28 -19.64
N LYS A 234 20.76 29.59 -20.56
CA LYS A 234 20.90 29.80 -22.00
C LYS A 234 20.07 30.96 -22.54
N LYS A 235 19.22 31.57 -21.74
CA LYS A 235 18.37 32.69 -22.13
C LYS A 235 18.91 34.05 -21.63
N GLU A 236 19.93 34.03 -20.77
CA GLU A 236 20.74 35.18 -20.36
C GLU A 236 21.98 35.30 -21.29
#